data_20d2f16bf7fa773ecb08e8052c00d223
#
_entry.id   20d2f16bf7fa773ecb08e8052c00d223
#
_cell.length_a   1.000
_cell.length_b   1.000
_cell.length_c   1.000
_cell.angle_alpha   90.00
_cell.angle_beta   90.00
_cell.angle_gamma   90.00
#
_symmetry.space_group_name_H-M   'P 1'
#
loop_
_entity.id
_entity.type
_entity.pdbx_description
1 polymer ?
#
loop_
_entity_poly.entity_id
_entity_poly.type
_entity_poly.pdbx_seq_one_letter_code
_entity_poly.pdbx_strand_id
1 'polypeptide(L)'
;LALVFLLLAIALDFKVALPGHHYDFPRDHFSHPEYRTEWWYYTGNLRARDGHRYGFELVFFRQGQDHAPSGNSSTWGMDQMYLTNLAVTDIDAGRFRYFKRLNRAGPGIAGVSFEDGRIWNGNWQVRWDKSSDAQTLTATADGLNFSLHLTPAKPPVIHGENGVSQKAAGLGRASYYVSFPRLTVDGRLNGVDVTGSAWMDHEWFTQQLDPSQRGWDWFSVQLESGADLMLFDLRRTDGTIDSYSSGTYIAKDGRATHLKRGDFELQPLEYWTSPKTGAKYPVKWRISVPSQGIALECNAAVRAQELVSEDDAGLTYWEGTVTYSGSSPGVGYLEMTGYTSPVKF
;
A
#
# COMPACT_ATOMS: atom_id res chain seq x y z
N LEU A 1 10.71 -57.45 12.69
CA LEU A 1 11.28 -56.09 12.60
C LEU A 1 10.31 -55.23 11.83
N ALA A 2 9.48 -54.46 12.56
CA ALA A 2 8.54 -53.51 11.96
C ALA A 2 9.26 -52.16 11.74
N LEU A 3 9.39 -51.77 10.49
CA LEU A 3 9.94 -50.47 10.11
C LEU A 3 8.83 -49.45 10.27
N VAL A 4 8.91 -48.62 11.31
CA VAL A 4 8.03 -47.46 11.48
C VAL A 4 8.56 -46.32 10.59
N PHE A 5 7.90 -46.07 9.48
CA PHE A 5 8.14 -44.84 8.70
C PHE A 5 7.55 -43.66 9.46
N LEU A 6 8.41 -42.87 10.11
CA LEU A 6 8.06 -41.57 10.64
C LEU A 6 7.92 -40.60 9.43
N LEU A 7 6.71 -40.38 8.95
CA LEU A 7 6.42 -39.29 8.03
C LEU A 7 6.57 -37.98 8.81
N LEU A 8 7.73 -37.33 8.71
CA LEU A 8 7.85 -35.94 9.10
C LEU A 8 6.94 -35.13 8.17
N ALA A 9 5.82 -34.66 8.68
CA ALA A 9 5.07 -33.60 8.06
C ALA A 9 5.96 -32.35 8.07
N ILE A 10 6.58 -32.01 6.94
CA ILE A 10 7.26 -30.74 6.75
C ILE A 10 6.15 -29.72 6.66
N ALA A 11 5.90 -28.98 7.75
CA ALA A 11 5.17 -27.73 7.67
C ALA A 11 5.93 -26.86 6.66
N LEU A 12 5.31 -26.47 5.57
CA LEU A 12 5.88 -25.52 4.64
C LEU A 12 5.84 -24.15 5.33
N ASP A 13 6.92 -23.82 6.02
CA ASP A 13 7.11 -22.48 6.55
C ASP A 13 7.19 -21.50 5.38
N PHE A 14 6.45 -20.39 5.48
CA PHE A 14 6.56 -19.31 4.50
C PHE A 14 7.99 -18.77 4.44
N LYS A 15 8.46 -18.43 3.23
CA LYS A 15 9.75 -17.77 3.03
C LYS A 15 9.76 -16.39 3.70
N VAL A 16 10.92 -15.91 4.06
CA VAL A 16 11.15 -14.55 4.57
C VAL A 16 11.94 -13.72 3.55
N ALA A 17 11.71 -12.42 3.51
CA ALA A 17 12.45 -11.51 2.64
C ALA A 17 13.90 -11.38 3.12
N LEU A 18 14.85 -11.64 2.21
CA LEU A 18 16.28 -11.63 2.47
C LEU A 18 17.01 -10.73 1.47
N PRO A 19 18.12 -10.08 1.88
CA PRO A 19 18.96 -9.31 0.96
C PRO A 19 19.48 -10.13 -0.21
N GLY A 20 19.68 -9.46 -1.37
CA GLY A 20 20.21 -10.09 -2.57
C GLY A 20 19.14 -10.67 -3.51
N HIS A 21 17.87 -10.33 -3.29
CA HIS A 21 16.80 -10.70 -4.21
C HIS A 21 16.99 -10.04 -5.59
N HIS A 22 16.83 -10.83 -6.63
CA HIS A 22 16.81 -10.37 -8.01
C HIS A 22 15.36 -10.34 -8.51
N TYR A 23 14.90 -9.15 -8.85
CA TYR A 23 13.55 -8.95 -9.38
C TYR A 23 13.48 -9.35 -10.85
N ASP A 24 12.42 -10.05 -11.21
CA ASP A 24 12.11 -10.52 -12.56
C ASP A 24 10.79 -9.90 -13.03
N PHE A 25 10.85 -8.76 -13.71
CA PHE A 25 9.67 -8.11 -14.27
C PHE A 25 9.37 -8.60 -15.69
N PRO A 26 8.08 -8.80 -16.03
CA PRO A 26 6.87 -8.45 -15.28
C PRO A 26 6.40 -9.51 -14.27
N ARG A 27 7.14 -10.63 -14.04
CA ARG A 27 6.68 -11.72 -13.16
C ARG A 27 6.44 -11.23 -11.72
N ASP A 28 7.34 -10.42 -11.18
CA ASP A 28 7.28 -9.93 -9.80
C ASP A 28 6.32 -8.75 -9.60
N HIS A 29 5.48 -8.42 -10.59
CA HIS A 29 4.28 -7.60 -10.40
C HIS A 29 3.08 -8.41 -9.92
N PHE A 30 3.19 -9.73 -9.86
CA PHE A 30 2.11 -10.66 -9.53
C PHE A 30 2.44 -11.46 -8.27
N SER A 31 1.55 -12.39 -7.89
CA SER A 31 1.57 -13.04 -6.59
C SER A 31 2.81 -13.88 -6.30
N HIS A 32 3.24 -13.82 -5.03
CA HIS A 32 4.31 -14.58 -4.40
C HIS A 32 3.74 -15.46 -3.26
N PRO A 33 3.02 -16.55 -3.59
CA PRO A 33 2.29 -17.35 -2.60
C PRO A 33 3.17 -18.04 -1.57
N GLU A 34 4.49 -18.13 -1.82
CA GLU A 34 5.48 -18.62 -0.86
C GLU A 34 5.78 -17.64 0.29
N TYR A 35 5.27 -16.41 0.24
CA TYR A 35 5.29 -15.45 1.34
C TYR A 35 3.90 -15.34 1.94
N ARG A 36 3.82 -15.08 3.25
CA ARG A 36 2.55 -15.06 3.99
C ARG A 36 1.65 -13.90 3.58
N THR A 37 2.20 -12.69 3.49
CA THR A 37 1.47 -11.44 3.28
C THR A 37 1.95 -10.74 2.03
N GLU A 38 1.02 -10.16 1.28
CA GLU A 38 1.30 -9.42 0.06
C GLU A 38 0.19 -8.42 -0.20
N TRP A 39 0.54 -7.24 -0.74
CA TRP A 39 -0.45 -6.27 -1.16
C TRP A 39 -0.09 -5.53 -2.44
N TRP A 40 -1.13 -5.13 -3.17
CA TRP A 40 -1.11 -4.20 -4.30
C TRP A 40 -1.95 -3.00 -3.89
N TYR A 41 -1.31 -1.88 -3.64
CA TYR A 41 -1.90 -0.69 -3.08
C TYR A 41 -1.84 0.44 -4.09
N TYR A 42 -3.00 0.97 -4.47
CA TYR A 42 -3.15 2.05 -5.43
C TYR A 42 -3.80 3.23 -4.77
N THR A 43 -3.17 4.40 -4.87
CA THR A 43 -3.75 5.67 -4.43
C THR A 43 -3.54 6.74 -5.48
N GLY A 44 -4.41 7.75 -5.49
CA GLY A 44 -4.25 8.80 -6.48
C GLY A 44 -5.15 10.00 -6.25
N ASN A 45 -4.79 11.06 -6.97
CA ASN A 45 -5.47 12.34 -6.99
C ASN A 45 -6.03 12.59 -8.38
N LEU A 46 -7.33 12.84 -8.47
CA LEU A 46 -8.07 12.99 -9.70
C LEU A 46 -8.73 14.38 -9.80
N ARG A 47 -8.90 14.84 -11.02
CA ARG A 47 -9.62 16.08 -11.33
C ARG A 47 -10.57 15.87 -12.50
N ALA A 48 -11.81 16.27 -12.34
CA ALA A 48 -12.80 16.34 -13.41
C ALA A 48 -12.56 17.59 -14.29
N ARG A 49 -13.19 17.63 -15.47
CA ARG A 49 -13.04 18.75 -16.44
C ARG A 49 -13.53 20.09 -15.88
N ASP A 50 -14.51 20.09 -14.98
CA ASP A 50 -15.01 21.29 -14.29
C ASP A 50 -14.10 21.76 -13.14
N GLY A 51 -13.00 21.01 -12.88
CA GLY A 51 -12.04 21.30 -11.83
C GLY A 51 -12.30 20.57 -10.51
N HIS A 52 -13.41 19.86 -10.35
CA HIS A 52 -13.75 19.11 -9.14
C HIS A 52 -12.69 18.03 -8.83
N ARG A 53 -12.31 17.91 -7.56
CA ARG A 53 -11.16 17.10 -7.12
C ARG A 53 -11.60 15.90 -6.31
N TYR A 54 -10.91 14.78 -6.56
CA TYR A 54 -11.14 13.53 -5.85
C TYR A 54 -9.80 12.89 -5.44
N GLY A 55 -9.84 12.09 -4.37
CA GLY A 55 -8.81 11.11 -4.04
C GLY A 55 -9.40 9.71 -4.15
N PHE A 56 -8.56 8.71 -4.43
CA PHE A 56 -8.97 7.31 -4.38
C PHE A 56 -7.91 6.42 -3.76
N GLU A 57 -8.35 5.34 -3.15
CA GLU A 57 -7.56 4.17 -2.75
C GLU A 57 -8.24 2.91 -3.30
N LEU A 58 -7.44 1.98 -3.81
CA LEU A 58 -7.85 0.60 -4.08
C LEU A 58 -6.69 -0.31 -3.69
N VAL A 59 -6.86 -1.10 -2.64
CA VAL A 59 -5.82 -2.01 -2.18
C VAL A 59 -6.32 -3.45 -2.12
N PHE A 60 -5.50 -4.38 -2.61
CA PHE A 60 -5.72 -5.82 -2.51
C PHE A 60 -4.67 -6.39 -1.56
N PHE A 61 -5.11 -6.94 -0.44
CA PHE A 61 -4.27 -7.70 0.48
C PHE A 61 -4.49 -9.18 0.24
N ARG A 62 -3.40 -9.94 0.17
CA ARG A 62 -3.39 -11.40 0.18
C ARG A 62 -2.75 -11.89 1.49
N GLN A 63 -3.41 -12.80 2.15
CA GLN A 63 -2.92 -13.46 3.35
C GLN A 63 -2.93 -14.96 3.15
N GLY A 64 -1.75 -15.58 3.15
CA GLY A 64 -1.59 -17.03 3.21
C GLY A 64 -1.94 -17.57 4.59
N GLN A 65 -2.63 -18.70 4.64
CA GLN A 65 -2.97 -19.37 5.88
C GLN A 65 -1.91 -20.46 6.19
N ASP A 66 -1.63 -20.68 7.48
CA ASP A 66 -0.78 -21.77 7.90
C ASP A 66 -1.46 -23.10 7.54
N HIS A 67 -0.81 -23.88 6.69
CA HIS A 67 -1.29 -25.21 6.36
C HIS A 67 -0.74 -26.25 7.33
N ALA A 68 -1.63 -26.85 8.10
CA ALA A 68 -1.48 -28.29 8.32
C ALA A 68 -1.81 -28.95 6.97
N PRO A 69 -1.03 -29.91 6.46
CA PRO A 69 -1.35 -30.63 5.23
C PRO A 69 -2.69 -31.38 5.45
N SER A 70 -3.79 -30.68 5.25
CA SER A 70 -5.07 -31.37 5.10
C SER A 70 -4.99 -31.98 3.71
N GLY A 71 -4.92 -33.30 3.61
CA GLY A 71 -4.95 -34.05 2.35
C GLY A 71 -6.25 -33.85 1.57
N ASN A 72 -6.90 -32.73 1.75
CA ASN A 72 -8.18 -32.37 1.16
C ASN A 72 -7.94 -31.36 0.04
N SER A 73 -7.91 -31.86 -1.20
CA SER A 73 -7.80 -31.09 -2.44
C SER A 73 -9.09 -30.32 -2.79
N SER A 74 -9.85 -29.89 -1.81
CA SER A 74 -11.08 -29.14 -2.02
C SER A 74 -10.80 -27.78 -2.65
N THR A 75 -11.44 -27.46 -3.77
CA THR A 75 -11.47 -26.13 -4.39
C THR A 75 -12.07 -25.05 -3.46
N TRP A 76 -12.64 -25.46 -2.32
CA TRP A 76 -13.18 -24.61 -1.27
C TRP A 76 -12.18 -24.41 -0.11
N GLY A 77 -10.93 -24.86 -0.25
CA GLY A 77 -9.87 -24.63 0.73
C GLY A 77 -9.69 -23.13 1.01
N MET A 78 -9.30 -22.80 2.28
CA MET A 78 -9.02 -21.42 2.69
C MET A 78 -7.51 -21.16 2.72
N ASP A 79 -6.81 -21.57 1.67
CA ASP A 79 -5.36 -21.46 1.60
C ASP A 79 -4.89 -20.00 1.52
N GLN A 80 -5.71 -19.16 0.92
CA GLN A 80 -5.44 -17.73 0.78
C GLN A 80 -6.72 -16.91 0.96
N MET A 81 -6.59 -15.85 1.74
CA MET A 81 -7.63 -14.86 1.96
C MET A 81 -7.26 -13.56 1.25
N TYR A 82 -8.25 -12.91 0.67
CA TYR A 82 -8.12 -11.61 0.01
C TYR A 82 -9.03 -10.59 0.68
N LEU A 83 -8.42 -9.60 1.31
CA LEU A 83 -9.09 -8.40 1.78
C LEU A 83 -8.85 -7.30 0.77
N THR A 84 -9.88 -6.54 0.41
CA THR A 84 -9.74 -5.41 -0.52
C THR A 84 -10.51 -4.22 0.03
N ASN A 85 -9.82 -3.09 0.16
CA ASN A 85 -10.43 -1.82 0.50
C ASN A 85 -10.53 -0.94 -0.76
N LEU A 86 -11.61 -0.20 -0.84
CA LEU A 86 -11.88 0.80 -1.86
C LEU A 86 -12.34 2.06 -1.15
N ALA A 87 -11.64 3.17 -1.33
CA ALA A 87 -12.05 4.45 -0.80
C ALA A 87 -12.06 5.53 -1.87
N VAL A 88 -12.97 6.48 -1.73
CA VAL A 88 -13.02 7.70 -2.54
C VAL A 88 -13.27 8.90 -1.64
N THR A 89 -12.44 9.91 -1.79
CA THR A 89 -12.58 11.22 -1.19
C THR A 89 -13.08 12.20 -2.23
N ASP A 90 -14.27 12.75 -2.03
CA ASP A 90 -14.77 13.91 -2.74
C ASP A 90 -14.24 15.14 -1.99
N ILE A 91 -13.13 15.70 -2.49
CA ILE A 91 -12.37 16.74 -1.77
C ILE A 91 -13.18 18.01 -1.63
N ASP A 92 -13.82 18.44 -2.71
CA ASP A 92 -14.53 19.72 -2.75
C ASP A 92 -15.87 19.66 -2.01
N ALA A 93 -16.47 18.47 -1.86
CA ALA A 93 -17.63 18.24 -1.00
C ALA A 93 -17.27 17.86 0.45
N GLY A 94 -15.98 17.64 0.75
CA GLY A 94 -15.51 17.20 2.08
C GLY A 94 -16.06 15.85 2.52
N ARG A 95 -16.27 14.92 1.58
CA ARG A 95 -16.88 13.62 1.82
C ARG A 95 -15.90 12.49 1.58
N PHE A 96 -15.85 11.54 2.51
CA PHE A 96 -15.06 10.31 2.42
C PHE A 96 -16.01 9.11 2.46
N ARG A 97 -15.83 8.17 1.52
CA ARG A 97 -16.58 6.92 1.44
C ARG A 97 -15.59 5.78 1.25
N TYR A 98 -15.83 4.67 1.95
CA TYR A 98 -15.02 3.47 1.80
C TYR A 98 -15.89 2.22 1.82
N PHE A 99 -15.36 1.16 1.23
CA PHE A 99 -15.98 -0.16 1.10
C PHE A 99 -14.92 -1.23 1.31
N LYS A 100 -15.33 -2.37 1.80
CA LYS A 100 -14.45 -3.48 2.12
C LYS A 100 -14.99 -4.78 1.55
N ARG A 101 -14.11 -5.67 1.11
CA ARG A 101 -14.43 -7.04 0.71
C ARG A 101 -13.44 -8.00 1.29
N LEU A 102 -13.94 -9.07 1.88
CA LEU A 102 -13.15 -10.20 2.34
C LEU A 102 -13.65 -11.46 1.65
N ASN A 103 -12.78 -12.10 0.87
CA ASN A 103 -13.09 -13.35 0.18
C ASN A 103 -11.89 -14.30 0.23
N ARG A 104 -12.15 -15.59 0.06
CA ARG A 104 -11.15 -16.61 -0.19
C ARG A 104 -10.85 -16.74 -1.68
N ALA A 105 -9.72 -17.35 -2.04
CA ALA A 105 -9.31 -17.56 -3.42
C ALA A 105 -10.28 -18.45 -4.24
N GLY A 106 -10.79 -19.52 -3.67
CA GLY A 106 -11.63 -20.49 -4.38
C GLY A 106 -13.13 -20.20 -4.37
N PRO A 107 -13.89 -20.62 -5.36
CA PRO A 107 -13.55 -21.02 -6.72
C PRO A 107 -13.53 -19.82 -7.68
N GLY A 108 -12.42 -19.07 -7.73
CA GLY A 108 -12.25 -17.93 -8.65
C GLY A 108 -12.94 -16.64 -8.20
N ILE A 109 -13.33 -16.52 -6.90
CA ILE A 109 -13.97 -15.32 -6.34
C ILE A 109 -12.95 -14.20 -6.19
N ALA A 110 -11.73 -14.53 -5.72
CA ALA A 110 -10.61 -13.61 -5.60
C ALA A 110 -9.31 -14.30 -6.03
N GLY A 111 -8.31 -13.54 -6.44
CA GLY A 111 -7.04 -14.11 -6.83
C GLY A 111 -6.12 -13.17 -7.61
N VAL A 112 -4.99 -13.75 -8.03
CA VAL A 112 -4.00 -13.12 -8.90
C VAL A 112 -3.62 -14.13 -9.98
N SER A 113 -3.66 -13.71 -11.26
CA SER A 113 -3.25 -14.51 -12.41
C SER A 113 -2.21 -13.75 -13.22
N PHE A 114 -1.00 -14.31 -13.29
CA PHE A 114 0.05 -13.79 -14.17
C PHE A 114 -0.33 -13.95 -15.65
N GLU A 115 -0.93 -15.09 -16.01
CA GLU A 115 -1.31 -15.37 -17.40
C GLU A 115 -2.29 -14.34 -17.93
N ASP A 116 -3.34 -14.05 -17.16
CA ASP A 116 -4.39 -13.09 -17.53
C ASP A 116 -4.01 -11.64 -17.23
N GLY A 117 -2.87 -11.38 -16.57
CA GLY A 117 -2.51 -10.06 -16.11
C GLY A 117 -3.54 -9.48 -15.14
N ARG A 118 -4.03 -10.27 -14.19
CA ARG A 118 -5.21 -9.89 -13.40
C ARG A 118 -4.99 -10.08 -11.90
N ILE A 119 -5.46 -9.06 -11.12
CA ILE A 119 -5.63 -9.10 -9.67
C ILE A 119 -7.10 -8.77 -9.40
N TRP A 120 -7.81 -9.58 -8.59
CA TRP A 120 -9.25 -9.34 -8.41
C TRP A 120 -9.78 -9.81 -7.05
N ASN A 121 -10.88 -9.19 -6.63
CA ASN A 121 -11.73 -9.62 -5.54
C ASN A 121 -13.20 -9.30 -5.90
N GLY A 122 -13.96 -10.30 -6.34
CA GLY A 122 -15.27 -10.13 -6.94
C GLY A 122 -15.19 -9.33 -8.25
N ASN A 123 -15.94 -8.23 -8.32
CA ASN A 123 -15.92 -7.32 -9.48
C ASN A 123 -14.98 -6.11 -9.32
N TRP A 124 -14.16 -6.07 -8.27
CA TRP A 124 -13.05 -5.13 -8.15
C TRP A 124 -11.80 -5.79 -8.70
N GLN A 125 -11.10 -5.12 -9.61
CA GLN A 125 -9.96 -5.73 -10.28
C GLN A 125 -8.98 -4.69 -10.81
N VAL A 126 -7.76 -5.17 -10.97
CA VAL A 126 -6.72 -4.57 -11.81
C VAL A 126 -6.48 -5.49 -12.99
N ARG A 127 -6.40 -4.94 -14.19
CA ARG A 127 -5.85 -5.60 -15.37
C ARG A 127 -4.55 -4.93 -15.76
N TRP A 128 -3.52 -5.73 -15.89
CA TRP A 128 -2.16 -5.31 -16.16
C TRP A 128 -1.77 -5.67 -17.59
N ASP A 129 -1.36 -4.69 -18.37
CA ASP A 129 -0.68 -4.94 -19.64
C ASP A 129 0.81 -5.17 -19.37
N LYS A 130 1.24 -6.44 -19.46
CA LYS A 130 2.62 -6.86 -19.17
C LYS A 130 3.65 -6.33 -20.18
N SER A 131 3.23 -5.76 -21.30
CA SER A 131 4.13 -5.20 -22.32
C SER A 131 4.47 -3.73 -22.08
N SER A 132 3.60 -3.00 -21.39
CA SER A 132 3.72 -1.55 -21.16
C SER A 132 3.66 -1.15 -19.70
N ASP A 133 3.39 -2.11 -18.80
CA ASP A 133 3.08 -1.90 -17.39
C ASP A 133 1.86 -0.97 -17.15
N ALA A 134 1.07 -0.72 -18.19
CA ALA A 134 -0.18 0.01 -18.02
C ALA A 134 -1.22 -0.85 -17.28
N GLN A 135 -2.03 -0.21 -16.47
CA GLN A 135 -2.94 -0.88 -15.55
C GLN A 135 -4.34 -0.28 -15.66
N THR A 136 -5.35 -1.12 -15.69
CA THR A 136 -6.75 -0.68 -15.68
C THR A 136 -7.41 -1.14 -14.40
N LEU A 137 -7.79 -0.19 -13.57
CA LEU A 137 -8.52 -0.41 -12.32
C LEU A 137 -10.02 -0.29 -12.58
N THR A 138 -10.79 -1.28 -12.15
CA THR A 138 -12.26 -1.20 -12.19
C THR A 138 -12.84 -1.65 -10.87
N ALA A 139 -13.81 -0.87 -10.36
CA ALA A 139 -14.53 -1.22 -9.15
C ALA A 139 -15.95 -0.64 -9.16
N THR A 140 -16.89 -1.41 -8.64
CA THR A 140 -18.28 -0.98 -8.43
C THR A 140 -18.71 -1.35 -7.02
N ALA A 141 -19.18 -0.37 -6.27
CA ALA A 141 -19.77 -0.50 -4.96
C ALA A 141 -21.04 0.34 -4.89
N ASP A 142 -21.76 0.35 -3.77
CA ASP A 142 -23.01 1.11 -3.64
C ASP A 142 -22.80 2.59 -3.95
N GLY A 143 -23.41 3.07 -5.04
CA GLY A 143 -23.31 4.46 -5.51
C GLY A 143 -21.89 4.91 -5.89
N LEU A 144 -20.97 3.97 -6.11
CA LEU A 144 -19.62 4.23 -6.60
C LEU A 144 -19.30 3.31 -7.78
N ASN A 145 -18.85 3.89 -8.87
CA ASN A 145 -18.34 3.18 -10.03
C ASN A 145 -17.12 3.92 -10.56
N PHE A 146 -15.98 3.27 -10.64
CA PHE A 146 -14.82 3.83 -11.31
C PHE A 146 -14.16 2.84 -12.29
N SER A 147 -13.62 3.41 -13.36
CA SER A 147 -12.77 2.73 -14.33
C SER A 147 -11.65 3.69 -14.69
N LEU A 148 -10.44 3.38 -14.23
CA LEU A 148 -9.26 4.23 -14.36
C LEU A 148 -8.19 3.47 -15.14
N HIS A 149 -7.59 4.14 -16.12
CA HIS A 149 -6.43 3.66 -16.85
C HIS A 149 -5.19 4.40 -16.33
N LEU A 150 -4.18 3.64 -15.93
CA LEU A 150 -2.96 4.12 -15.31
C LEU A 150 -1.77 3.78 -16.21
N THR A 151 -1.00 4.79 -16.60
CA THR A 151 0.19 4.62 -17.44
C THR A 151 1.43 5.07 -16.68
N PRO A 152 2.48 4.23 -16.55
CA PRO A 152 3.73 4.62 -15.91
C PRO A 152 4.37 5.85 -16.57
N ALA A 153 4.60 6.89 -15.77
CA ALA A 153 5.36 8.08 -16.19
C ALA A 153 6.83 8.00 -15.75
N LYS A 154 7.16 7.03 -14.90
CA LYS A 154 8.50 6.67 -14.45
C LYS A 154 8.64 5.16 -14.37
N PRO A 155 9.86 4.60 -14.46
CA PRO A 155 10.09 3.17 -14.21
C PRO A 155 9.75 2.80 -12.79
N PRO A 156 9.51 1.50 -12.50
CA PRO A 156 9.32 1.01 -11.15
C PRO A 156 10.58 1.23 -10.30
N VAL A 157 10.39 1.45 -9.01
CA VAL A 157 11.44 1.70 -8.03
C VAL A 157 11.44 0.59 -6.99
N ILE A 158 12.58 -0.02 -6.76
CA ILE A 158 12.82 -0.98 -5.69
C ILE A 158 13.27 -0.20 -4.46
N HIS A 159 12.56 -0.35 -3.34
CA HIS A 159 12.85 0.34 -2.09
C HIS A 159 13.82 -0.43 -1.20
N GLY A 160 14.52 0.33 -0.33
CA GLY A 160 15.46 -0.20 0.64
C GLY A 160 16.87 -0.39 0.08
N GLU A 161 17.64 -1.28 0.70
CA GLU A 161 19.03 -1.59 0.35
C GLU A 161 19.17 -3.07 0.00
N ASN A 162 19.99 -3.40 -0.99
CA ASN A 162 20.24 -4.79 -1.44
C ASN A 162 18.95 -5.56 -1.80
N GLY A 163 17.94 -4.87 -2.37
CA GLY A 163 16.69 -5.47 -2.84
C GLY A 163 15.66 -5.75 -1.73
N VAL A 164 15.85 -5.28 -0.51
CA VAL A 164 14.89 -5.40 0.59
C VAL A 164 14.68 -4.09 1.34
N SER A 165 13.45 -3.87 1.78
CA SER A 165 13.10 -2.81 2.74
C SER A 165 13.10 -3.39 4.14
N GLN A 166 14.18 -3.18 4.89
CA GLN A 166 14.31 -3.66 6.25
C GLN A 166 13.42 -2.86 7.19
N LYS A 167 12.63 -3.53 8.04
CA LYS A 167 11.65 -2.89 8.93
C LYS A 167 11.99 -3.05 10.42
N ALA A 168 12.83 -4.04 10.78
CA ALA A 168 13.29 -4.25 12.16
C ALA A 168 14.62 -5.01 12.18
N ALA A 169 15.23 -5.14 13.35
CA ALA A 169 16.45 -5.93 13.54
C ALA A 169 16.21 -7.42 13.29
N GLY A 170 17.17 -8.09 12.67
CA GLY A 170 17.16 -9.54 12.40
C GLY A 170 16.81 -9.89 10.96
N LEU A 171 17.23 -11.07 10.55
CA LEU A 171 16.98 -11.60 9.21
C LEU A 171 15.47 -11.85 9.00
N GLY A 172 14.99 -11.49 7.81
CA GLY A 172 13.61 -11.72 7.42
C GLY A 172 12.58 -10.74 8.01
N ARG A 173 13.00 -9.77 8.85
CA ARG A 173 12.13 -8.66 9.27
C ARG A 173 12.17 -7.52 8.26
N ALA A 174 11.76 -7.86 7.06
CA ALA A 174 11.86 -7.04 5.87
C ALA A 174 10.75 -7.41 4.89
N SER A 175 10.56 -6.58 3.89
CA SER A 175 9.72 -6.87 2.75
C SER A 175 10.50 -6.68 1.45
N TYR A 176 10.06 -7.34 0.41
CA TYR A 176 10.34 -6.93 -0.96
C TYR A 176 9.32 -5.86 -1.32
N TYR A 177 9.78 -4.72 -1.81
CA TYR A 177 8.96 -3.54 -1.95
C TYR A 177 9.28 -2.79 -3.24
N VAL A 178 8.30 -2.72 -4.13
CA VAL A 178 8.38 -2.05 -5.43
C VAL A 178 7.26 -1.03 -5.55
N SER A 179 7.57 0.14 -6.10
CA SER A 179 6.55 1.16 -6.40
C SER A 179 6.61 1.60 -7.85
N PHE A 180 5.44 1.95 -8.40
CA PHE A 180 5.34 2.89 -9.51
C PHE A 180 5.04 4.27 -8.92
N PRO A 181 6.05 5.13 -8.77
CA PRO A 181 5.92 6.37 -8.00
C PRO A 181 5.10 7.43 -8.69
N ARG A 182 4.90 7.29 -10.00
CA ARG A 182 4.11 8.22 -10.79
C ARG A 182 3.46 7.51 -11.97
N LEU A 183 2.13 7.41 -11.88
CA LEU A 183 1.27 6.89 -12.92
C LEU A 183 0.37 8.04 -13.40
N THR A 184 0.30 8.31 -14.69
CA THR A 184 -0.74 9.20 -15.24
C THR A 184 -2.06 8.46 -15.27
N VAL A 185 -3.14 9.14 -14.93
CA VAL A 185 -4.48 8.55 -14.84
C VAL A 185 -5.42 9.26 -15.80
N ASP A 186 -6.17 8.48 -16.56
CA ASP A 186 -7.37 8.91 -17.26
C ASP A 186 -8.49 7.87 -17.04
N GLY A 187 -9.73 8.32 -17.10
CA GLY A 187 -10.85 7.39 -16.90
C GLY A 187 -12.14 8.07 -16.46
N ARG A 188 -12.94 7.30 -15.72
CA ARG A 188 -14.25 7.75 -15.23
C ARG A 188 -14.49 7.40 -13.78
N LEU A 189 -15.05 8.37 -13.05
CA LEU A 189 -15.58 8.22 -11.71
C LEU A 189 -17.08 8.59 -11.72
N ASN A 190 -17.97 7.63 -11.42
CA ASN A 190 -19.44 7.81 -11.47
C ASN A 190 -19.94 8.41 -12.80
N GLY A 191 -19.33 8.01 -13.92
CA GLY A 191 -19.68 8.52 -15.25
C GLY A 191 -19.04 9.85 -15.62
N VAL A 192 -18.35 10.53 -14.70
CA VAL A 192 -17.63 11.78 -14.94
C VAL A 192 -16.22 11.45 -15.43
N ASP A 193 -15.79 12.07 -16.54
CA ASP A 193 -14.41 11.94 -17.03
C ASP A 193 -13.45 12.63 -16.06
N VAL A 194 -12.41 11.91 -15.69
CA VAL A 194 -11.37 12.38 -14.76
C VAL A 194 -9.97 12.12 -15.31
N THR A 195 -9.04 12.98 -14.94
CA THR A 195 -7.59 12.80 -15.17
C THR A 195 -6.83 13.04 -13.87
N GLY A 196 -5.59 12.58 -13.78
CA GLY A 196 -4.82 12.82 -12.57
C GLY A 196 -3.50 12.08 -12.51
N SER A 197 -3.05 11.83 -11.30
CA SER A 197 -1.88 11.02 -11.02
C SER A 197 -2.16 10.01 -9.92
N ALA A 198 -1.47 8.87 -9.99
CA ALA A 198 -1.55 7.81 -9.01
C ALA A 198 -0.16 7.32 -8.60
N TRP A 199 -0.13 6.66 -7.47
CA TRP A 199 0.97 5.90 -6.91
C TRP A 199 0.53 4.44 -6.78
N MET A 200 1.45 3.50 -6.99
CA MET A 200 1.19 2.08 -6.77
C MET A 200 2.34 1.47 -5.98
N ASP A 201 2.01 0.73 -4.92
CA ASP A 201 2.93 -0.10 -4.16
C ASP A 201 2.59 -1.57 -4.30
N HIS A 202 3.62 -2.38 -4.46
CA HIS A 202 3.57 -3.82 -4.34
C HIS A 202 4.60 -4.27 -3.32
N GLU A 203 4.13 -4.94 -2.28
CA GLU A 203 4.99 -5.37 -1.18
C GLU A 203 4.63 -6.79 -0.75
N TRP A 204 5.64 -7.66 -0.54
CA TRP A 204 5.43 -9.03 -0.06
C TRP A 204 6.47 -9.46 0.96
N PHE A 205 6.00 -10.19 1.97
CA PHE A 205 6.80 -10.60 3.12
C PHE A 205 6.09 -11.70 3.93
N THR A 206 6.78 -12.26 4.93
CA THR A 206 6.18 -13.17 5.91
C THR A 206 6.13 -12.52 7.29
N GLN A 207 7.15 -11.77 7.64
CA GLN A 207 7.20 -10.96 8.87
C GLN A 207 7.99 -9.69 8.58
N GLN A 208 7.51 -8.55 9.00
CA GLN A 208 8.24 -7.31 8.84
C GLN A 208 8.33 -6.50 10.13
N LEU A 209 7.27 -6.42 10.91
CA LEU A 209 7.26 -5.63 12.13
C LEU A 209 7.82 -6.40 13.33
N ASP A 210 8.47 -5.67 14.24
CA ASP A 210 8.83 -6.15 15.57
C ASP A 210 7.66 -5.93 16.54
N PRO A 211 7.47 -6.79 17.57
CA PRO A 211 6.41 -6.61 18.57
C PRO A 211 6.44 -5.28 19.32
N SER A 212 7.59 -4.59 19.36
CA SER A 212 7.72 -3.24 19.92
C SER A 212 7.25 -2.13 18.97
N GLN A 213 6.98 -2.44 17.71
CA GLN A 213 6.45 -1.49 16.73
C GLN A 213 4.92 -1.54 16.74
N ARG A 214 4.31 -0.35 16.74
CA ARG A 214 2.86 -0.19 16.85
C ARG A 214 2.17 -0.12 15.48
N GLY A 215 2.85 0.49 14.49
CA GLY A 215 2.32 0.80 13.16
C GLY A 215 3.22 1.82 12.47
N TRP A 216 2.73 2.38 11.41
CA TRP A 216 3.49 3.33 10.59
C TRP A 216 2.67 4.56 10.20
N ASP A 217 3.40 5.61 9.81
CA ASP A 217 2.92 6.76 9.07
C ASP A 217 3.64 6.76 7.74
N TRP A 218 2.94 6.52 6.63
CA TRP A 218 3.49 6.38 5.30
C TRP A 218 3.01 7.51 4.39
N PHE A 219 3.91 8.02 3.56
CA PHE A 219 3.67 9.14 2.66
C PHE A 219 4.10 8.80 1.24
N SER A 220 3.23 9.00 0.26
CA SER A 220 3.63 9.25 -1.12
C SER A 220 3.58 10.75 -1.41
N VAL A 221 4.59 11.23 -2.12
CA VAL A 221 4.73 12.64 -2.50
C VAL A 221 5.02 12.72 -3.98
N GLN A 222 4.20 13.42 -4.73
CA GLN A 222 4.39 13.68 -6.16
C GLN A 222 4.48 15.19 -6.36
N LEU A 223 5.71 15.70 -6.52
CA LEU A 223 5.98 17.14 -6.63
C LEU A 223 5.81 17.64 -8.06
N GLU A 224 5.40 18.89 -8.23
CA GLU A 224 5.32 19.57 -9.54
C GLU A 224 6.70 19.74 -10.19
N SER A 225 7.78 19.77 -9.40
CA SER A 225 9.16 19.70 -9.90
C SER A 225 9.46 18.44 -10.70
N GLY A 226 8.62 17.43 -10.57
CA GLY A 226 8.79 16.09 -11.16
C GLY A 226 9.55 15.13 -10.26
N ALA A 227 10.00 15.53 -9.07
CA ALA A 227 10.52 14.61 -8.06
C ALA A 227 9.36 13.91 -7.33
N ASP A 228 9.64 12.69 -6.82
CA ASP A 228 8.71 11.94 -5.98
C ASP A 228 9.44 11.48 -4.72
N LEU A 229 8.68 11.23 -3.64
CA LEU A 229 9.21 10.61 -2.42
C LEU A 229 8.24 9.56 -1.91
N MET A 230 8.79 8.50 -1.38
CA MET A 230 8.12 7.60 -0.44
C MET A 230 8.85 7.74 0.90
N LEU A 231 8.13 8.01 1.98
CA LEU A 231 8.68 8.14 3.34
C LEU A 231 7.79 7.38 4.31
N PHE A 232 8.39 6.73 5.29
CA PHE A 232 7.63 6.17 6.41
C PHE A 232 8.37 6.27 7.74
N ASP A 233 7.61 6.57 8.80
CA ASP A 233 8.01 6.40 10.18
C ASP A 233 7.35 5.15 10.78
N LEU A 234 8.17 4.24 11.30
CA LEU A 234 7.71 3.11 12.12
C LEU A 234 7.60 3.57 13.57
N ARG A 235 6.38 3.61 14.11
CA ARG A 235 6.14 4.06 15.49
C ARG A 235 6.25 2.90 16.46
N ARG A 236 7.00 3.10 17.54
CA ARG A 236 7.14 2.12 18.61
C ARG A 236 6.04 2.29 19.67
N THR A 237 5.83 1.25 20.47
CA THR A 237 4.85 1.23 21.56
C THR A 237 5.18 2.20 22.69
N ASP A 238 6.47 2.60 22.84
CA ASP A 238 6.94 3.61 23.79
C ASP A 238 6.81 5.06 23.28
N GLY A 239 6.26 5.24 22.06
CA GLY A 239 6.06 6.54 21.43
C GLY A 239 7.27 7.06 20.64
N THR A 240 8.39 6.35 20.62
CA THR A 240 9.55 6.71 19.81
C THR A 240 9.40 6.27 18.35
N ILE A 241 10.23 6.82 17.47
CA ILE A 241 10.32 6.40 16.06
C ILE A 241 11.46 5.40 15.93
N ASP A 242 11.17 4.29 15.28
CA ASP A 242 12.14 3.21 15.06
C ASP A 242 13.23 3.63 14.07
N SER A 243 14.46 3.19 14.32
CA SER A 243 15.62 3.47 13.47
C SER A 243 15.54 2.84 12.08
N TYR A 244 14.65 1.87 11.88
CA TYR A 244 14.35 1.25 10.58
C TYR A 244 13.32 2.03 9.74
N SER A 245 12.82 3.17 10.26
CA SER A 245 12.09 4.14 9.44
C SER A 245 12.97 4.59 8.28
N SER A 246 12.42 4.66 7.09
CA SER A 246 13.19 4.95 5.89
C SER A 246 12.34 5.58 4.79
N GLY A 247 12.96 5.87 3.67
CA GLY A 247 12.27 6.39 2.50
C GLY A 247 13.11 6.28 1.25
N THR A 248 12.57 6.84 0.19
CA THR A 248 13.25 6.92 -1.11
C THR A 248 12.91 8.25 -1.75
N TYR A 249 13.95 9.02 -2.12
CA TYR A 249 13.83 10.14 -3.03
C TYR A 249 13.97 9.63 -4.46
N ILE A 250 13.07 10.07 -5.34
CA ILE A 250 13.03 9.67 -6.74
C ILE A 250 13.12 10.94 -7.60
N ALA A 251 14.24 11.12 -8.24
CA ALA A 251 14.49 12.26 -9.12
C ALA A 251 13.53 12.27 -10.31
N LYS A 252 13.45 13.40 -10.99
CA LYS A 252 12.60 13.56 -12.19
C LYS A 252 12.92 12.53 -13.29
N ASP A 253 14.16 12.11 -13.41
CA ASP A 253 14.64 11.11 -14.36
C ASP A 253 14.42 9.65 -13.91
N GLY A 254 13.80 9.44 -12.73
CA GLY A 254 13.52 8.12 -12.17
C GLY A 254 14.64 7.54 -11.30
N ARG A 255 15.80 8.21 -11.16
CA ARG A 255 16.86 7.74 -10.27
C ARG A 255 16.40 7.79 -8.81
N ALA A 256 16.48 6.64 -8.14
CA ALA A 256 16.11 6.48 -6.73
C ALA A 256 17.33 6.63 -5.81
N THR A 257 17.13 7.28 -4.68
CA THR A 257 18.11 7.40 -3.60
C THR A 257 17.44 6.97 -2.30
N HIS A 258 17.97 5.92 -1.68
CA HIS A 258 17.49 5.46 -0.38
C HIS A 258 17.77 6.50 0.70
N LEU A 259 16.79 6.74 1.56
CA LEU A 259 16.86 7.66 2.70
C LEU A 259 16.74 6.85 4.00
N LYS A 260 17.75 6.98 4.87
CA LYS A 260 17.72 6.40 6.22
C LYS A 260 16.98 7.34 7.17
N ARG A 261 16.63 6.85 8.35
CA ARG A 261 15.88 7.62 9.37
C ARG A 261 16.48 9.00 9.66
N GLY A 262 17.80 9.15 9.59
CA GLY A 262 18.50 10.43 9.83
C GLY A 262 18.51 11.40 8.66
N ASP A 263 18.09 10.99 7.47
CA ASP A 263 18.15 11.79 6.24
C ASP A 263 16.89 12.64 6.03
N PHE A 264 15.84 12.40 6.79
CA PHE A 264 14.56 13.12 6.72
C PHE A 264 13.93 13.31 8.10
N GLU A 265 13.00 14.25 8.19
CA GLU A 265 12.20 14.51 9.37
C GLU A 265 10.72 14.61 8.99
N LEU A 266 9.87 13.91 9.76
CA LEU A 266 8.41 13.97 9.71
C LEU A 266 7.92 14.52 11.04
N GLN A 267 7.42 15.76 11.05
CA GLN A 267 6.96 16.45 12.27
C GLN A 267 5.45 16.69 12.18
N PRO A 268 4.63 16.06 13.03
CA PRO A 268 3.19 16.35 13.09
C PRO A 268 2.95 17.76 13.65
N LEU A 269 2.00 18.50 13.02
CA LEU A 269 1.67 19.89 13.38
C LEU A 269 0.25 20.02 13.92
N GLU A 270 -0.74 19.41 13.22
CA GLU A 270 -2.15 19.47 13.61
C GLU A 270 -2.76 18.09 13.65
N TYR A 271 -3.77 17.91 14.50
CA TYR A 271 -4.44 16.64 14.72
C TYR A 271 -5.94 16.72 14.48
N TRP A 272 -6.51 15.60 14.05
CA TRP A 272 -7.94 15.33 14.03
C TRP A 272 -8.25 14.12 14.91
N THR A 273 -9.31 14.22 15.73
CA THR A 273 -9.76 13.13 16.57
C THR A 273 -10.98 12.49 15.91
N SER A 274 -10.90 11.20 15.66
CA SER A 274 -12.03 10.46 15.09
C SER A 274 -13.20 10.44 16.05
N PRO A 275 -14.41 10.86 15.61
CA PRO A 275 -15.61 10.74 16.43
C PRO A 275 -16.08 9.29 16.57
N LYS A 276 -15.60 8.37 15.72
CA LYS A 276 -15.98 6.95 15.76
C LYS A 276 -15.12 6.13 16.72
N THR A 277 -13.80 6.31 16.64
CA THR A 277 -12.82 5.47 17.37
C THR A 277 -12.16 6.19 18.54
N GLY A 278 -12.22 7.53 18.58
CA GLY A 278 -11.46 8.35 19.51
C GLY A 278 -9.95 8.46 19.16
N ALA A 279 -9.48 7.79 18.12
CA ALA A 279 -8.09 7.86 17.67
C ALA A 279 -7.74 9.28 17.22
N LYS A 280 -6.50 9.70 17.54
CA LYS A 280 -6.01 11.05 17.25
C LYS A 280 -4.95 10.99 16.17
N TYR A 281 -5.33 11.32 14.94
CA TYR A 281 -4.47 11.29 13.76
C TYR A 281 -3.87 12.66 13.46
N PRO A 282 -2.55 12.76 13.19
CA PRO A 282 -1.96 14.00 12.68
C PRO A 282 -2.35 14.20 11.21
N VAL A 283 -3.03 15.31 10.92
CA VAL A 283 -3.57 15.63 9.59
C VAL A 283 -2.86 16.79 8.91
N LYS A 284 -1.83 17.32 9.57
CA LYS A 284 -0.88 18.28 9.02
C LYS A 284 0.51 17.96 9.51
N TRP A 285 1.48 18.00 8.59
CA TRP A 285 2.87 17.65 8.88
C TRP A 285 3.84 18.64 8.26
N ARG A 286 5.03 18.75 8.87
CA ARG A 286 6.21 19.29 8.22
C ARG A 286 7.11 18.13 7.82
N ILE A 287 7.59 18.17 6.58
CA ILE A 287 8.47 17.16 6.01
C ILE A 287 9.74 17.87 5.55
N SER A 288 10.91 17.37 5.94
CA SER A 288 12.18 17.87 5.43
C SER A 288 13.11 16.75 5.00
N VAL A 289 13.80 16.96 3.86
CA VAL A 289 14.89 16.13 3.35
C VAL A 289 16.02 17.06 2.95
N PRO A 290 16.90 17.46 3.90
CA PRO A 290 17.88 18.52 3.69
C PRO A 290 18.85 18.23 2.53
N SER A 291 19.30 16.99 2.37
CA SER A 291 20.20 16.56 1.29
C SER A 291 19.61 16.77 -0.12
N GLN A 292 18.28 16.89 -0.24
CA GLN A 292 17.55 17.11 -1.49
C GLN A 292 16.96 18.53 -1.59
N GLY A 293 17.23 19.39 -0.62
CA GLY A 293 16.68 20.75 -0.57
C GLY A 293 15.15 20.78 -0.40
N ILE A 294 14.57 19.73 0.19
CA ILE A 294 13.10 19.58 0.35
C ILE A 294 12.70 20.06 1.73
N ALA A 295 11.73 20.99 1.76
CA ALA A 295 11.02 21.45 2.95
C ALA A 295 9.55 21.66 2.57
N LEU A 296 8.66 20.81 3.09
CA LEU A 296 7.24 20.78 2.72
C LEU A 296 6.34 20.89 3.94
N GLU A 297 5.17 21.48 3.75
CA GLU A 297 4.00 21.25 4.60
C GLU A 297 3.04 20.30 3.87
N CYS A 298 2.68 19.21 4.53
CA CYS A 298 1.66 18.26 4.10
C CYS A 298 0.34 18.57 4.81
N ASN A 299 -0.74 18.68 4.07
CA ASN A 299 -2.08 18.94 4.61
C ASN A 299 -3.07 17.90 4.08
N ALA A 300 -3.81 17.25 4.98
CA ALA A 300 -4.94 16.41 4.58
C ALA A 300 -5.98 17.25 3.83
N ALA A 301 -6.37 16.82 2.63
CA ALA A 301 -7.39 17.51 1.84
C ALA A 301 -8.78 17.46 2.51
N VAL A 302 -9.06 16.37 3.21
CA VAL A 302 -10.20 16.18 4.10
C VAL A 302 -9.68 15.57 5.41
N ARG A 303 -10.10 16.06 6.58
CA ARG A 303 -9.59 15.55 7.86
C ARG A 303 -10.14 14.17 8.21
N ALA A 304 -11.38 13.89 7.88
CA ALA A 304 -12.11 12.68 8.24
C ALA A 304 -11.99 11.61 7.13
N GLN A 305 -10.82 10.96 7.05
CA GLN A 305 -10.54 9.89 6.07
C GLN A 305 -10.14 8.59 6.78
N GLU A 306 -10.80 8.26 7.89
CA GLU A 306 -10.58 7.01 8.63
C GLU A 306 -11.43 5.88 8.08
N LEU A 307 -10.80 4.76 7.75
CA LEU A 307 -11.44 3.48 7.46
C LEU A 307 -11.60 2.72 8.77
N VAL A 308 -12.82 2.51 9.22
CA VAL A 308 -13.10 1.76 10.44
C VAL A 308 -13.47 0.33 10.10
N SER A 309 -12.76 -0.64 10.68
CA SER A 309 -13.14 -2.04 10.61
C SER A 309 -14.10 -2.34 11.77
N GLU A 310 -15.36 -2.62 11.45
CA GLU A 310 -16.41 -2.92 12.44
C GLU A 310 -16.35 -4.40 12.90
N ASP A 311 -15.67 -5.23 12.13
CA ASP A 311 -15.40 -6.63 12.42
C ASP A 311 -13.89 -6.83 12.63
N ASP A 312 -13.49 -7.86 13.37
CA ASP A 312 -12.05 -8.16 13.64
C ASP A 312 -11.26 -8.57 12.38
N ALA A 313 -11.91 -8.56 11.21
CA ALA A 313 -11.32 -8.95 9.93
C ALA A 313 -10.75 -7.75 9.16
N GLY A 314 -9.88 -6.97 9.76
CA GLY A 314 -9.17 -5.91 9.08
C GLY A 314 -8.66 -4.81 9.99
N LEU A 315 -7.82 -3.96 9.44
CA LEU A 315 -7.18 -2.87 10.13
C LEU A 315 -8.08 -1.63 10.12
N THR A 316 -8.19 -0.94 11.26
CA THR A 316 -8.68 0.43 11.31
C THR A 316 -7.50 1.38 11.13
N TYR A 317 -7.55 2.24 10.12
CA TYR A 317 -6.47 3.17 9.77
C TYR A 317 -7.01 4.43 9.14
N TRP A 318 -6.20 5.48 9.11
CA TRP A 318 -6.50 6.70 8.39
C TRP A 318 -5.77 6.65 7.04
N GLU A 319 -6.51 6.92 5.96
CA GLU A 319 -6.01 6.81 4.60
C GLU A 319 -6.58 7.95 3.76
N GLY A 320 -5.71 8.82 3.26
CA GLY A 320 -6.28 9.97 2.57
C GLY A 320 -5.36 10.77 1.68
N THR A 321 -6.00 11.42 0.73
CA THR A 321 -5.36 12.38 -0.16
C THR A 321 -4.85 13.60 0.61
N VAL A 322 -3.63 13.99 0.27
CA VAL A 322 -2.95 15.15 0.85
C VAL A 322 -2.41 16.09 -0.22
N THR A 323 -2.20 17.34 0.16
CA THR A 323 -1.52 18.34 -0.66
C THR A 323 -0.23 18.77 0.00
N TYR A 324 0.76 19.11 -0.80
CA TYR A 324 2.05 19.61 -0.37
C TYR A 324 2.26 21.04 -0.82
N SER A 325 2.86 21.86 0.05
CA SER A 325 3.32 23.21 -0.22
C SER A 325 4.73 23.40 0.35
N GLY A 326 5.44 24.44 -0.07
CA GLY A 326 6.81 24.72 0.37
C GLY A 326 7.81 24.77 -0.77
N SER A 327 8.91 24.01 -0.68
CA SER A 327 10.00 24.02 -1.69
C SER A 327 9.50 23.62 -3.10
N SER A 328 8.45 22.82 -3.20
CA SER A 328 7.70 22.56 -4.43
C SER A 328 6.27 22.15 -4.04
N PRO A 329 5.23 22.68 -4.71
CA PRO A 329 3.89 22.16 -4.49
C PRO A 329 3.75 20.74 -5.04
N GLY A 330 2.71 20.03 -4.57
CA GLY A 330 2.46 18.67 -4.99
C GLY A 330 1.21 18.07 -4.39
N VAL A 331 0.98 16.82 -4.74
CA VAL A 331 -0.11 15.99 -4.20
C VAL A 331 0.44 14.62 -3.79
N GLY A 332 -0.33 13.86 -3.04
CA GLY A 332 0.03 12.51 -2.67
C GLY A 332 -1.00 11.87 -1.76
N TYR A 333 -0.54 10.89 -1.01
CA TYR A 333 -1.34 10.16 -0.05
C TYR A 333 -0.60 10.00 1.28
N LEU A 334 -1.37 9.90 2.35
CA LEU A 334 -0.90 9.64 3.71
C LEU A 334 -1.68 8.45 4.26
N GLU A 335 -0.97 7.43 4.72
CA GLU A 335 -1.54 6.29 5.44
C GLU A 335 -1.00 6.28 6.88
N MET A 336 -1.88 6.09 7.84
CA MET A 336 -1.54 6.06 9.27
C MET A 336 -2.19 4.88 9.95
N THR A 337 -1.39 3.88 10.33
CA THR A 337 -1.86 2.65 10.97
C THR A 337 -1.52 2.60 12.46
N GLY A 338 -2.13 1.71 13.21
CA GLY A 338 -1.78 1.46 14.61
C GLY A 338 -2.18 2.56 15.61
N TYR A 339 -3.07 3.47 15.26
CA TYR A 339 -3.55 4.53 16.17
C TYR A 339 -4.64 4.03 17.12
N THR A 340 -5.46 3.08 16.69
CA THR A 340 -6.47 2.43 17.53
C THR A 340 -5.89 1.26 18.33
N SER A 341 -5.18 0.36 17.64
CA SER A 341 -4.52 -0.81 18.20
C SER A 341 -3.23 -1.12 17.43
N PRO A 342 -2.22 -1.78 18.01
CA PRO A 342 -1.04 -2.20 17.26
C PRO A 342 -1.39 -3.08 16.06
N VAL A 343 -0.68 -2.85 14.94
CA VAL A 343 -0.81 -3.69 13.74
C VAL A 343 -0.26 -5.09 14.00
N LYS A 344 -1.00 -6.10 13.57
CA LYS A 344 -0.60 -7.52 13.62
C LYS A 344 -0.83 -8.15 12.25
N PHE A 345 0.14 -8.94 11.77
CA PHE A 345 0.07 -9.74 10.55
C PHE A 345 -0.04 -11.23 10.83
#